data_ee71a413b1646c26c20604496f04fbf9
#
_entry.id   ee71a413b1646c26c20604496f04fbf9
#
_cell.length_a   1.000
_cell.length_b   1.000
_cell.length_c   1.000
_cell.angle_alpha   90.00
_cell.angle_beta   90.00
_cell.angle_gamma   90.00
#
_symmetry.space_group_name_H-M   'P 1'
#
loop_
_entity.id
_entity.type
_entity.pdbx_description
1 polymer ?
#
loop_
_entity_poly.entity_id
_entity_poly.type
_entity_poly.pdbx_seq_one_letter_code
_entity_poly.pdbx_strand_id
1 'polypeptide(L)'
;MTLWLVRHARPMIQEGLCYGQLDIPADPLATLHTAQAIAPLLPVGATLYCSGLQRAQQLAQAIQLQLASVIHDQRNTLLPNIDTRLNEINFGVWEGIAWDEIPKAAFDIWTQDFDQHRFGGLESVRDLLIRVQQALRDLPTTGDAVWITHAGVIRAVNYLIQYGLQPLATAATWPTEAPAFGTWQCLEFGQHEIR
;
A
#
# COMPACT_ATOMS: atom_id res chain seq x y z
N MET A 1 3.06 13.55 -13.84
CA MET A 1 2.98 12.07 -13.83
C MET A 1 1.79 11.63 -13.00
N THR A 2 1.20 10.49 -13.34
CA THR A 2 0.13 9.89 -12.56
C THR A 2 0.68 8.76 -11.69
N LEU A 3 0.38 8.79 -10.39
CA LEU A 3 0.65 7.69 -9.47
C LEU A 3 -0.64 6.89 -9.25
N TRP A 4 -0.62 5.63 -9.65
CA TRP A 4 -1.69 4.68 -9.42
C TRP A 4 -1.43 3.94 -8.11
N LEU A 5 -2.31 4.09 -7.13
CA LEU A 5 -2.25 3.40 -5.84
C LEU A 5 -3.26 2.27 -5.83
N VAL A 6 -2.78 1.05 -6.02
CA VAL A 6 -3.59 -0.15 -6.16
C VAL A 6 -3.54 -0.94 -4.86
N ARG A 7 -4.67 -1.14 -4.21
CA ARG A 7 -4.75 -2.02 -3.06
C ARG A 7 -4.83 -3.48 -3.51
N HIS A 8 -4.03 -4.36 -2.90
CA HIS A 8 -4.09 -5.80 -3.17
C HIS A 8 -5.51 -6.36 -3.05
N ALA A 9 -5.78 -7.52 -3.67
CA ALA A 9 -7.05 -8.24 -3.56
C ALA A 9 -7.30 -8.73 -2.12
N ARG A 10 -8.53 -9.17 -1.82
CA ARG A 10 -8.93 -9.65 -0.48
C ARG A 10 -7.94 -10.71 0.02
N PRO A 11 -7.35 -10.55 1.21
CA PRO A 11 -6.45 -11.56 1.78
C PRO A 11 -7.23 -12.77 2.28
N MET A 12 -6.57 -13.94 2.25
CA MET A 12 -7.12 -15.19 2.77
C MET A 12 -6.86 -15.31 4.27
N ILE A 13 -7.56 -14.51 5.04
CA ILE A 13 -7.48 -14.47 6.50
C ILE A 13 -8.88 -14.38 7.10
N GLN A 14 -9.02 -14.85 8.32
CA GLN A 14 -10.26 -14.66 9.07
C GLN A 14 -10.53 -13.17 9.27
N GLU A 15 -11.78 -12.77 9.06
CA GLU A 15 -12.21 -11.39 9.27
C GLU A 15 -12.06 -10.99 10.74
N GLY A 16 -11.66 -9.75 10.99
CA GLY A 16 -11.44 -9.23 12.35
C GLY A 16 -10.04 -9.45 12.91
N LEU A 17 -9.15 -10.19 12.24
CA LEU A 17 -7.76 -10.32 12.68
C LEU A 17 -6.91 -9.10 12.30
N CYS A 18 -6.02 -8.72 13.20
CA CYS A 18 -4.97 -7.76 12.92
C CYS A 18 -3.90 -8.42 12.04
N TYR A 19 -3.57 -7.81 10.89
CA TYR A 19 -2.54 -8.31 9.99
C TYR A 19 -1.84 -7.15 9.26
N GLY A 20 -0.76 -6.68 9.75
CA GLY A 20 0.05 -5.67 9.05
C GLY A 20 0.99 -6.32 8.05
N GLN A 21 2.15 -6.72 8.54
CA GLN A 21 3.17 -7.39 7.74
C GLN A 21 3.11 -8.92 7.79
N LEU A 22 2.14 -9.50 8.50
CA LEU A 22 1.88 -10.93 8.41
C LEU A 22 1.69 -11.32 6.93
N ASP A 23 2.52 -12.25 6.44
CA ASP A 23 2.61 -12.55 5.02
C ASP A 23 1.55 -13.57 4.57
N ILE A 24 0.36 -13.07 4.32
CA ILE A 24 -0.85 -13.81 3.99
C ILE A 24 -1.13 -13.69 2.49
N PRO A 25 -1.48 -14.79 1.80
CA PRO A 25 -1.89 -14.75 0.41
C PRO A 25 -3.22 -14.03 0.20
N ALA A 26 -3.43 -13.48 -0.98
CA ALA A 26 -4.74 -13.01 -1.44
C ALA A 26 -5.54 -14.14 -2.09
N ASP A 27 -6.87 -13.96 -2.13
CA ASP A 27 -7.79 -14.83 -2.86
C ASP A 27 -7.41 -14.84 -4.36
N PRO A 28 -7.15 -16.03 -4.96
CA PRO A 28 -6.69 -16.12 -6.34
C PRO A 28 -7.69 -15.59 -7.36
N LEU A 29 -9.01 -15.83 -7.15
CA LEU A 29 -10.05 -15.36 -8.07
C LEU A 29 -10.21 -13.84 -7.97
N ALA A 30 -10.24 -13.28 -6.77
CA ALA A 30 -10.27 -11.85 -6.58
C ALA A 30 -9.03 -11.17 -7.17
N THR A 31 -7.86 -11.79 -7.02
CA THR A 31 -6.60 -11.31 -7.63
C THR A 31 -6.68 -11.29 -9.15
N LEU A 32 -7.18 -12.36 -9.76
CA LEU A 32 -7.36 -12.45 -11.22
C LEU A 32 -8.35 -11.39 -11.72
N HIS A 33 -9.51 -11.26 -11.07
CA HIS A 33 -10.52 -10.27 -11.46
C HIS A 33 -9.97 -8.84 -11.35
N THR A 34 -9.22 -8.54 -10.28
CA THR A 34 -8.57 -7.24 -10.13
C THR A 34 -7.57 -6.97 -11.27
N ALA A 35 -6.72 -7.95 -11.58
CA ALA A 35 -5.75 -7.83 -12.66
C ALA A 35 -6.41 -7.60 -14.02
N GLN A 36 -7.48 -8.34 -14.34
CA GLN A 36 -8.26 -8.17 -15.57
C GLN A 36 -8.90 -6.78 -15.66
N ALA A 37 -9.37 -6.25 -14.54
CA ALA A 37 -10.03 -4.94 -14.51
C ALA A 37 -9.03 -3.78 -14.68
N ILE A 38 -7.86 -3.87 -14.03
CA ILE A 38 -6.91 -2.74 -14.03
C ILE A 38 -5.93 -2.77 -15.22
N ALA A 39 -5.48 -3.94 -15.67
CA ALA A 39 -4.44 -4.04 -16.69
C ALA A 39 -4.73 -3.22 -17.97
N PRO A 40 -5.96 -3.23 -18.54
CA PRO A 40 -6.26 -2.43 -19.73
C PRO A 40 -6.28 -0.91 -19.49
N LEU A 41 -6.31 -0.47 -18.22
CA LEU A 41 -6.37 0.95 -17.85
C LEU A 41 -4.99 1.52 -17.55
N LEU A 42 -3.99 0.68 -17.31
CA LEU A 42 -2.64 1.13 -16.95
C LEU A 42 -1.96 1.82 -18.13
N PRO A 43 -1.28 2.95 -17.89
CA PRO A 43 -0.56 3.66 -18.94
C PRO A 43 0.57 2.81 -19.55
N VAL A 44 0.71 2.87 -20.87
CA VAL A 44 1.82 2.21 -21.56
C VAL A 44 3.15 2.81 -21.09
N GLY A 45 4.07 1.95 -20.67
CA GLY A 45 5.37 2.38 -20.16
C GLY A 45 5.40 2.83 -18.70
N ALA A 46 4.29 2.70 -17.96
CA ALA A 46 4.28 2.95 -16.52
C ALA A 46 5.25 2.00 -15.79
N THR A 47 5.94 2.51 -14.77
CA THR A 47 6.80 1.66 -13.92
C THR A 47 5.99 1.01 -12.81
N LEU A 48 6.08 -0.31 -12.71
CA LEU A 48 5.34 -1.09 -11.72
C LEU A 48 6.20 -1.36 -10.49
N TYR A 49 5.73 -0.96 -9.33
CA TYR A 49 6.31 -1.27 -8.02
C TYR A 49 5.31 -2.07 -7.19
N CYS A 50 5.79 -2.98 -6.36
CA CYS A 50 4.93 -3.69 -5.43
C CYS A 50 5.59 -3.89 -4.06
N SER A 51 4.74 -3.98 -3.05
CA SER A 51 5.13 -4.40 -1.71
C SER A 51 5.81 -5.77 -1.73
N GLY A 52 6.70 -6.01 -0.76
CA GLY A 52 7.33 -7.32 -0.55
C GLY A 52 6.40 -8.40 -0.02
N LEU A 53 5.15 -8.09 0.35
CA LEU A 53 4.18 -9.06 0.87
C LEU A 53 3.49 -9.82 -0.27
N GLN A 54 3.33 -11.15 -0.09
CA GLN A 54 2.87 -12.04 -1.17
C GLN A 54 1.53 -11.62 -1.79
N ARG A 55 0.57 -11.10 -1.01
CA ARG A 55 -0.73 -10.62 -1.52
C ARG A 55 -0.62 -9.47 -2.54
N ALA A 56 0.40 -8.62 -2.41
CA ALA A 56 0.70 -7.58 -3.38
C ALA A 56 1.47 -8.13 -4.58
N GLN A 57 2.44 -9.02 -4.35
CA GLN A 57 3.21 -9.67 -5.40
C GLN A 57 2.33 -10.54 -6.30
N GLN A 58 1.37 -11.28 -5.73
CA GLN A 58 0.38 -12.05 -6.49
C GLN A 58 -0.40 -11.18 -7.46
N LEU A 59 -0.86 -10.00 -7.02
CA LEU A 59 -1.57 -9.07 -7.92
C LEU A 59 -0.61 -8.49 -8.97
N ALA A 60 0.61 -8.14 -8.60
CA ALA A 60 1.62 -7.65 -9.54
C ALA A 60 1.90 -8.67 -10.66
N GLN A 61 2.09 -9.92 -10.31
CA GLN A 61 2.28 -11.01 -11.26
C GLN A 61 1.06 -11.24 -12.16
N ALA A 62 -0.14 -11.21 -11.58
CA ALA A 62 -1.38 -11.36 -12.34
C ALA A 62 -1.56 -10.21 -13.36
N ILE A 63 -1.29 -8.97 -12.98
CA ILE A 63 -1.31 -7.81 -13.89
C ILE A 63 -0.28 -8.00 -15.02
N GLN A 64 0.93 -8.41 -14.69
CA GLN A 64 1.99 -8.67 -15.67
C GLN A 64 1.54 -9.71 -16.72
N LEU A 65 0.92 -10.80 -16.28
CA LEU A 65 0.40 -11.84 -17.18
C LEU A 65 -0.71 -11.30 -18.08
N GLN A 66 -1.61 -10.47 -17.57
CA GLN A 66 -2.66 -9.83 -18.38
C GLN A 66 -2.06 -8.89 -19.44
N LEU A 67 -1.09 -8.04 -19.07
CA LEU A 67 -0.42 -7.15 -20.00
C LEU A 67 0.33 -7.92 -21.09
N ALA A 68 1.02 -9.00 -20.74
CA ALA A 68 1.73 -9.85 -21.70
C ALA A 68 0.78 -10.52 -22.72
N SER A 69 -0.44 -10.88 -22.30
CA SER A 69 -1.44 -11.51 -23.18
C SER A 69 -2.04 -10.54 -24.22
N VAL A 70 -2.09 -9.25 -23.89
CA VAL A 70 -2.67 -8.20 -24.76
C VAL A 70 -1.63 -7.63 -25.74
N ILE A 71 -0.39 -7.51 -25.27
CA ILE A 71 0.72 -6.95 -26.06
C ILE A 71 1.53 -8.12 -26.60
N HIS A 72 1.38 -8.45 -27.90
CA HIS A 72 2.15 -9.51 -28.59
C HIS A 72 3.68 -9.23 -28.63
N ASP A 73 4.15 -8.15 -28.03
CA ASP A 73 5.56 -7.78 -27.94
C ASP A 73 6.14 -8.18 -26.58
N GLN A 74 6.84 -9.30 -26.55
CA GLN A 74 7.54 -9.82 -25.35
C GLN A 74 8.57 -8.85 -24.75
N ARG A 75 8.90 -7.74 -25.43
CA ARG A 75 9.87 -6.73 -24.95
C ARG A 75 9.29 -5.79 -23.90
N ASN A 76 7.98 -5.84 -23.64
CA ASN A 76 7.32 -4.96 -22.69
C ASN A 76 6.81 -5.71 -21.44
N THR A 77 7.56 -6.70 -20.98
CA THR A 77 7.30 -7.34 -19.69
C THR A 77 7.71 -6.39 -18.59
N LEU A 78 6.73 -5.64 -18.05
CA LEU A 78 6.90 -4.85 -16.83
C LEU A 78 7.19 -5.81 -15.67
N LEU A 79 8.46 -6.03 -15.37
CA LEU A 79 8.83 -6.73 -14.14
C LEU A 79 8.51 -5.81 -12.96
N PRO A 80 7.73 -6.27 -11.98
CA PRO A 80 7.44 -5.45 -10.81
C PRO A 80 8.72 -5.24 -9.98
N ASN A 81 9.04 -4.00 -9.69
CA ASN A 81 10.09 -3.65 -8.75
C ASN A 81 9.55 -3.87 -7.33
N ILE A 82 10.14 -4.82 -6.60
CA ILE A 82 9.78 -5.05 -5.20
C ILE A 82 10.41 -3.95 -4.36
N ASP A 83 9.57 -3.19 -3.65
CA ASP A 83 9.99 -2.18 -2.70
C ASP A 83 9.33 -2.41 -1.34
N THR A 84 10.13 -2.82 -0.36
CA THR A 84 9.64 -3.12 1.00
C THR A 84 9.12 -1.89 1.74
N ARG A 85 9.46 -0.68 1.27
CA ARG A 85 8.87 0.57 1.79
C ARG A 85 7.38 0.69 1.50
N LEU A 86 6.86 -0.14 0.58
CA LEU A 86 5.44 -0.24 0.25
C LEU A 86 4.71 -1.32 1.06
N ASN A 87 5.39 -1.99 2.02
CA ASN A 87 4.74 -2.95 2.91
C ASN A 87 3.72 -2.26 3.82
N GLU A 88 2.71 -3.00 4.26
CA GLU A 88 1.75 -2.49 5.25
C GLU A 88 2.46 -2.13 6.57
N ILE A 89 1.84 -1.32 7.40
CA ILE A 89 2.34 -1.02 8.74
C ILE A 89 2.52 -2.32 9.54
N ASN A 90 3.61 -2.39 10.32
CA ASN A 90 3.90 -3.56 11.14
C ASN A 90 3.29 -3.39 12.54
N PHE A 91 2.27 -4.18 12.83
CA PHE A 91 1.58 -4.19 14.13
C PHE A 91 2.24 -5.12 15.17
N GLY A 92 3.42 -5.65 14.86
CA GLY A 92 4.25 -6.39 15.82
C GLY A 92 3.53 -7.53 16.51
N VAL A 93 3.54 -7.51 17.84
CA VAL A 93 2.95 -8.60 18.66
C VAL A 93 1.44 -8.75 18.51
N TRP A 94 0.76 -7.77 17.89
CA TRP A 94 -0.68 -7.84 17.68
C TRP A 94 -1.06 -8.57 16.40
N GLU A 95 -0.12 -8.83 15.49
CA GLU A 95 -0.43 -9.52 14.25
C GLU A 95 -0.87 -10.98 14.49
N GLY A 96 -1.99 -11.36 13.86
CA GLY A 96 -2.63 -12.65 14.04
C GLY A 96 -3.63 -12.70 15.21
N ILE A 97 -3.75 -11.63 16.00
CA ILE A 97 -4.70 -11.51 17.10
C ILE A 97 -5.97 -10.79 16.61
N ALA A 98 -7.14 -11.18 17.10
CA ALA A 98 -8.37 -10.49 16.77
C ALA A 98 -8.36 -9.07 17.37
N TRP A 99 -8.86 -8.07 16.60
CA TRP A 99 -8.85 -6.69 17.06
C TRP A 99 -9.59 -6.48 18.38
N ASP A 100 -10.64 -7.26 18.65
CA ASP A 100 -11.43 -7.21 19.88
C ASP A 100 -10.76 -7.94 21.07
N GLU A 101 -9.76 -8.78 20.81
CA GLU A 101 -8.93 -9.42 21.84
C GLU A 101 -7.74 -8.56 22.28
N ILE A 102 -7.38 -7.51 21.49
CA ILE A 102 -6.33 -6.58 21.86
C ILE A 102 -6.82 -5.71 23.04
N PRO A 103 -6.06 -5.63 24.15
CA PRO A 103 -6.49 -4.87 25.31
C PRO A 103 -6.79 -3.41 25.00
N LYS A 104 -7.91 -2.88 25.48
CA LYS A 104 -8.29 -1.48 25.31
C LYS A 104 -7.16 -0.52 25.71
N ALA A 105 -6.41 -0.83 26.76
CA ALA A 105 -5.28 -0.02 27.21
C ALA A 105 -4.21 0.16 26.12
N ALA A 106 -4.00 -0.82 25.24
CA ALA A 106 -3.05 -0.69 24.13
C ALA A 106 -3.54 0.36 23.11
N PHE A 107 -4.84 0.39 22.82
CA PHE A 107 -5.43 1.42 21.95
C PHE A 107 -5.39 2.79 22.63
N ASP A 108 -5.67 2.86 23.93
CA ASP A 108 -5.65 4.14 24.66
C ASP A 108 -4.24 4.76 24.63
N ILE A 109 -3.19 3.96 24.81
CA ILE A 109 -1.80 4.42 24.70
C ILE A 109 -1.49 4.85 23.25
N TRP A 110 -1.86 4.04 22.26
CA TRP A 110 -1.62 4.35 20.85
C TRP A 110 -2.31 5.66 20.44
N THR A 111 -3.56 5.86 20.82
CA THR A 111 -4.31 7.07 20.45
C THR A 111 -3.82 8.34 21.15
N GLN A 112 -3.17 8.22 22.32
CA GLN A 112 -2.55 9.35 23.03
C GLN A 112 -1.29 9.85 22.34
N ASP A 113 -0.54 8.96 21.68
CA ASP A 113 0.67 9.28 20.92
C ASP A 113 0.64 8.55 19.57
N PHE A 114 -0.38 8.85 18.77
CA PHE A 114 -0.67 8.15 17.52
C PHE A 114 0.46 8.22 16.49
N ASP A 115 1.20 9.33 16.49
CA ASP A 115 2.32 9.57 15.58
C ASP A 115 3.54 8.69 15.90
N GLN A 116 3.95 8.62 17.17
CA GLN A 116 5.23 8.04 17.56
C GLN A 116 5.11 6.67 18.22
N HIS A 117 3.96 6.36 18.83
CA HIS A 117 3.81 5.11 19.53
C HIS A 117 3.81 3.93 18.54
N ARG A 118 4.69 2.96 18.81
CA ARG A 118 4.79 1.72 18.04
C ARG A 118 3.78 0.71 18.56
N PHE A 119 2.59 0.71 17.96
CA PHE A 119 1.53 -0.21 18.32
C PHE A 119 1.94 -1.65 18.01
N GLY A 120 2.13 -2.45 19.07
CA GLY A 120 2.72 -3.79 18.94
C GLY A 120 4.26 -3.81 18.95
N GLY A 121 4.92 -2.67 19.13
CA GLY A 121 6.35 -2.55 19.43
C GLY A 121 7.29 -2.43 18.24
N LEU A 122 6.83 -2.55 16.99
CA LEU A 122 7.74 -2.56 15.84
C LEU A 122 7.71 -1.27 15.00
N GLU A 123 6.55 -0.80 14.57
CA GLU A 123 6.46 0.36 13.69
C GLU A 123 5.43 1.37 14.19
N SER A 124 5.75 2.65 14.12
CA SER A 124 4.84 3.76 14.38
C SER A 124 4.25 4.29 13.06
N VAL A 125 3.20 5.12 13.15
CA VAL A 125 2.69 5.84 11.98
C VAL A 125 3.75 6.78 11.42
N ARG A 126 4.59 7.37 12.28
CA ARG A 126 5.74 8.19 11.87
C ARG A 126 6.76 7.39 11.05
N ASP A 127 7.12 6.19 11.49
CA ASP A 127 8.05 5.32 10.76
C ASP A 127 7.47 4.98 9.36
N LEU A 128 6.17 4.66 9.28
CA LEU A 128 5.45 4.42 8.03
C LEU A 128 5.52 5.64 7.10
N LEU A 129 5.22 6.84 7.62
CA LEU A 129 5.26 8.09 6.83
C LEU A 129 6.65 8.37 6.27
N ILE A 130 7.70 8.18 7.09
CA ILE A 130 9.09 8.39 6.66
C ILE A 130 9.45 7.48 5.49
N ARG A 131 9.19 6.15 5.61
CA ARG A 131 9.55 5.23 4.52
C ARG A 131 8.73 5.43 3.25
N VAL A 132 7.45 5.77 3.39
CA VAL A 132 6.57 6.05 2.24
C VAL A 132 7.01 7.35 1.56
N GLN A 133 7.39 8.39 2.32
CA GLN A 133 7.93 9.62 1.74
C GLN A 133 9.25 9.36 0.96
N GLN A 134 10.13 8.52 1.49
CA GLN A 134 11.35 8.13 0.78
C GLN A 134 11.02 7.42 -0.54
N ALA A 135 10.06 6.49 -0.54
CA ALA A 135 9.62 5.83 -1.76
C ALA A 135 9.02 6.81 -2.78
N LEU A 136 8.24 7.80 -2.32
CA LEU A 136 7.68 8.85 -3.20
C LEU A 136 8.78 9.73 -3.82
N ARG A 137 9.81 10.08 -3.05
CA ARG A 137 10.95 10.88 -3.55
C ARG A 137 11.81 10.16 -4.58
N ASP A 138 11.85 8.84 -4.50
CA ASP A 138 12.63 8.00 -5.42
C ASP A 138 11.84 7.64 -6.70
N LEU A 139 10.59 8.11 -6.83
CA LEU A 139 9.84 7.94 -8.07
C LEU A 139 10.53 8.66 -9.23
N PRO A 140 10.49 8.09 -10.45
CA PRO A 140 11.07 8.72 -11.62
C PRO A 140 10.43 10.08 -11.87
N THR A 141 11.21 11.02 -12.41
CA THR A 141 10.74 12.38 -12.72
C THR A 141 9.80 12.44 -13.90
N THR A 142 9.79 11.41 -14.72
CA THR A 142 9.00 11.28 -15.93
C THR A 142 8.36 9.91 -16.04
N GLY A 143 7.22 9.83 -16.70
CA GLY A 143 6.44 8.60 -16.83
C GLY A 143 5.53 8.36 -15.62
N ASP A 144 4.55 7.47 -15.80
CA ASP A 144 3.60 7.12 -14.76
C ASP A 144 4.13 5.97 -13.89
N ALA A 145 3.66 5.88 -12.65
CA ALA A 145 4.02 4.84 -11.70
C ALA A 145 2.78 4.13 -11.16
N VAL A 146 2.92 2.84 -10.91
CA VAL A 146 1.88 1.99 -10.33
C VAL A 146 2.44 1.36 -9.06
N TRP A 147 1.83 1.63 -7.93
CA TRP A 147 2.15 1.00 -6.66
C TRP A 147 1.09 -0.03 -6.29
N ILE A 148 1.46 -1.29 -6.20
CA ILE A 148 0.60 -2.35 -5.67
C ILE A 148 0.95 -2.52 -4.19
N THR A 149 0.03 -2.10 -3.32
CA THR A 149 0.31 -1.88 -1.92
C THR A 149 -0.93 -2.12 -1.02
N HIS A 150 -1.01 -1.46 0.10
CA HIS A 150 -1.92 -1.69 1.21
C HIS A 150 -2.63 -0.41 1.65
N ALA A 151 -3.69 -0.56 2.46
CA ALA A 151 -4.49 0.58 2.91
C ALA A 151 -3.71 1.59 3.74
N GLY A 152 -2.82 1.14 4.65
CA GLY A 152 -2.01 2.04 5.47
C GLY A 152 -1.03 2.87 4.64
N VAL A 153 -0.39 2.27 3.63
CA VAL A 153 0.51 2.99 2.71
C VAL A 153 -0.28 4.02 1.88
N ILE A 154 -1.45 3.65 1.37
CA ILE A 154 -2.29 4.58 0.59
C ILE A 154 -2.73 5.77 1.46
N ARG A 155 -3.13 5.53 2.71
CA ARG A 155 -3.43 6.59 3.68
C ARG A 155 -2.21 7.46 3.97
N ALA A 156 -1.02 6.85 4.09
CA ALA A 156 0.23 7.59 4.29
C ALA A 156 0.54 8.50 3.10
N VAL A 157 0.35 8.04 1.86
CA VAL A 157 0.50 8.88 0.66
C VAL A 157 -0.47 10.05 0.69
N ASN A 158 -1.75 9.80 0.97
CA ASN A 158 -2.78 10.85 1.05
C ASN A 158 -2.44 11.89 2.13
N TYR A 159 -1.95 11.44 3.30
CA TYR A 159 -1.49 12.33 4.36
C TYR A 159 -0.30 13.19 3.93
N LEU A 160 0.72 12.55 3.33
CA LEU A 160 1.94 13.23 2.90
C LEU A 160 1.69 14.29 1.83
N ILE A 161 0.77 14.05 0.90
CA ILE A 161 0.37 15.03 -0.13
C ILE A 161 -0.31 16.24 0.53
N GLN A 162 -1.18 16.00 1.51
CA GLN A 162 -1.95 17.08 2.12
C GLN A 162 -1.16 17.89 3.15
N TYR A 163 -0.31 17.24 3.93
CA TYR A 163 0.34 17.84 5.10
C TYR A 163 1.88 17.74 5.09
N GLY A 164 2.45 17.06 4.11
CA GLY A 164 3.88 16.71 4.15
C GLY A 164 4.21 15.80 5.33
N LEU A 165 5.46 15.84 5.80
CA LEU A 165 5.90 15.05 6.97
C LEU A 165 5.67 15.82 8.28
N GLN A 166 4.53 16.50 8.43
CA GLN A 166 4.19 17.13 9.70
C GLN A 166 3.79 16.08 10.76
N PRO A 167 4.01 16.34 12.06
CA PRO A 167 3.55 15.45 13.12
C PRO A 167 2.02 15.32 13.14
N LEU A 168 1.51 14.10 13.34
CA LEU A 168 0.08 13.90 13.57
C LEU A 168 -0.25 14.24 15.03
N ALA A 169 -0.90 15.37 15.24
CA ALA A 169 -1.30 15.80 16.58
C ALA A 169 -2.31 14.83 17.22
N THR A 170 -3.17 14.21 16.41
CA THR A 170 -4.20 13.26 16.86
C THR A 170 -4.49 12.22 15.79
N ALA A 171 -5.03 11.07 16.19
CA ALA A 171 -5.52 10.05 15.26
C ALA A 171 -6.63 10.56 14.33
N ALA A 172 -7.36 11.61 14.71
CA ALA A 172 -8.43 12.21 13.90
C ALA A 172 -7.93 12.86 12.60
N THR A 173 -6.64 13.22 12.53
CA THR A 173 -6.03 13.77 11.30
C THR A 173 -5.56 12.68 10.34
N TRP A 174 -5.55 11.41 10.75
CA TRP A 174 -5.18 10.30 9.89
C TRP A 174 -6.30 10.02 8.88
N PRO A 175 -5.98 9.90 7.57
CA PRO A 175 -6.99 9.56 6.57
C PRO A 175 -7.67 8.23 6.88
N THR A 176 -8.99 8.24 6.98
CA THR A 176 -9.77 7.02 7.25
C THR A 176 -10.05 6.22 5.99
N GLU A 177 -10.12 6.90 4.84
CA GLU A 177 -10.47 6.29 3.58
C GLU A 177 -9.27 5.66 2.88
N ALA A 178 -9.50 4.53 2.26
CA ALA A 178 -8.61 3.87 1.32
C ALA A 178 -9.47 3.08 0.32
N PRO A 179 -8.97 2.81 -0.89
CA PRO A 179 -9.68 1.97 -1.84
C PRO A 179 -10.07 0.63 -1.23
N ALA A 180 -11.20 0.05 -1.66
CA ALA A 180 -11.57 -1.32 -1.29
C ALA A 180 -10.53 -2.32 -1.80
N PHE A 181 -10.53 -3.55 -1.29
CA PHE A 181 -9.67 -4.60 -1.81
C PHE A 181 -9.84 -4.77 -3.32
N GLY A 182 -8.74 -4.85 -4.06
CA GLY A 182 -8.74 -4.99 -5.51
C GLY A 182 -9.21 -3.74 -6.27
N THR A 183 -9.21 -2.58 -5.63
CA THR A 183 -9.50 -1.31 -6.30
C THR A 183 -8.34 -0.32 -6.15
N TRP A 184 -8.42 0.83 -6.78
CA TRP A 184 -7.32 1.78 -6.87
C TRP A 184 -7.81 3.22 -6.85
N GLN A 185 -6.87 4.12 -6.60
CA GLN A 185 -7.01 5.56 -6.83
C GLN A 185 -5.85 6.08 -7.68
N CYS A 186 -6.08 7.15 -8.42
CA CYS A 186 -5.05 7.82 -9.20
C CYS A 186 -4.80 9.21 -8.62
N LEU A 187 -3.54 9.59 -8.56
CA LEU A 187 -3.11 10.90 -8.08
C LEU A 187 -2.24 11.56 -9.16
N GLU A 188 -2.57 12.77 -9.53
CA GLU A 188 -1.68 13.62 -10.31
C GLU A 188 -0.54 14.08 -9.42
N PHE A 189 0.67 13.72 -9.80
CA PHE A 189 1.85 13.90 -8.96
C PHE A 189 2.83 14.88 -9.59
N GLY A 190 3.04 16.01 -8.94
CA GLY A 190 4.10 16.97 -9.27
C GLY A 190 5.25 16.84 -8.27
N GLN A 191 6.49 16.70 -8.73
CA GLN A 191 7.68 16.54 -7.85
C GLN A 191 7.88 17.67 -6.83
N HIS A 192 7.19 18.78 -6.97
CA HIS A 192 7.27 19.91 -6.03
C HIS A 192 6.37 19.74 -4.80
N GLU A 193 5.51 18.73 -4.77
CA GLU A 193 4.52 18.56 -3.70
C GLU A 193 5.02 17.75 -2.50
N ILE A 194 6.20 17.09 -2.62
CA ILE A 194 6.78 16.32 -1.50
C ILE A 194 8.18 16.81 -1.21
N ARG A 195 8.28 17.95 -0.59
CA ARG A 195 9.53 18.45 0.01
C ARG A 195 9.50 18.36 1.52
#